data_a90755129c087b5ff7bc0d48da5b0003
#
_entry.id   a90755129c087b5ff7bc0d48da5b0003
#
_cell.length_a   1.000
_cell.length_b   1.000
_cell.length_c   1.000
_cell.angle_alpha   90.00
_cell.angle_beta   90.00
_cell.angle_gamma   90.00
#
_symmetry.space_group_name_H-M   'P 1'
#
loop_
_entity.id
_entity.type
_entity.pdbx_description
1 polymer ?
#
loop_
_entity_poly.entity_id
_entity_poly.type
_entity_poly.pdbx_seq_one_letter_code
_entity_poly.pdbx_strand_id
1 'polypeptide(L)'
;MTSKSAEIYRLAYSSYIHTKINFANFLGELMLNCGTSDETKLLLTSLGYDKSISDDKFNFGFGVGGPWVPTENRVLGQVSNDNKLEFVLPFVNEDFNLNHHQFIKKHFINLNPDKTIPFVFNGIGYKEMSIDITESPKFELVSDFLKEGYTVYIVESDEFIRNKKVVKELIFDFNDKVKFFKQGTSPKGVYVNF
;
A
#
# COMPACT_ATOMS: atom_id res chain seq x y z
N MET A 1 -27.46 -3.63 -19.33
CA MET A 1 -26.25 -4.51 -19.18
C MET A 1 -26.73 -5.84 -18.61
N THR A 2 -26.23 -6.97 -19.12
CA THR A 2 -26.50 -8.29 -18.56
C THR A 2 -25.73 -8.49 -17.25
N SER A 3 -26.12 -9.44 -16.38
CA SER A 3 -25.40 -9.77 -15.15
C SER A 3 -23.94 -10.12 -15.43
N LYS A 4 -23.69 -10.93 -16.47
CA LYS A 4 -22.33 -11.31 -16.89
C LYS A 4 -21.47 -10.08 -17.29
N SER A 5 -22.06 -9.14 -18.02
CA SER A 5 -21.35 -7.90 -18.39
C SER A 5 -21.07 -7.01 -17.18
N ALA A 6 -21.97 -7.00 -16.17
CA ALA A 6 -21.77 -6.25 -14.95
C ALA A 6 -20.64 -6.83 -14.08
N GLU A 7 -20.52 -8.16 -14.03
CA GLU A 7 -19.41 -8.84 -13.36
C GLU A 7 -18.06 -8.51 -14.03
N ILE A 8 -17.99 -8.61 -15.36
CA ILE A 8 -16.79 -8.26 -16.13
C ILE A 8 -16.44 -6.77 -15.92
N TYR A 9 -17.43 -5.87 -15.93
CA TYR A 9 -17.21 -4.45 -15.68
C TYR A 9 -16.52 -4.21 -14.34
N ARG A 10 -17.02 -4.86 -13.26
CA ARG A 10 -16.45 -4.72 -11.92
C ARG A 10 -14.99 -5.18 -11.86
N LEU A 11 -14.71 -6.37 -12.41
CA LEU A 11 -13.34 -6.91 -12.45
C LEU A 11 -12.41 -6.01 -13.27
N ALA A 12 -12.86 -5.55 -14.44
CA ALA A 12 -12.09 -4.67 -15.31
C ALA A 12 -11.81 -3.31 -14.64
N TYR A 13 -12.80 -2.74 -13.95
CA TYR A 13 -12.63 -1.49 -13.20
C TYR A 13 -11.51 -1.63 -12.14
N SER A 14 -11.55 -2.65 -11.32
CA SER A 14 -10.56 -2.87 -10.26
C SER A 14 -9.17 -3.12 -10.82
N SER A 15 -9.06 -3.94 -11.88
CA SER A 15 -7.77 -4.18 -12.53
C SER A 15 -7.19 -2.90 -13.17
N TYR A 16 -8.04 -2.06 -13.76
CA TYR A 16 -7.60 -0.76 -14.29
C TYR A 16 -7.11 0.18 -13.18
N ILE A 17 -7.83 0.26 -12.05
CA ILE A 17 -7.41 1.05 -10.88
C ILE A 17 -6.09 0.54 -10.32
N HIS A 18 -5.90 -0.79 -10.27
CA HIS A 18 -4.62 -1.39 -9.86
C HIS A 18 -3.48 -0.93 -10.77
N THR A 19 -3.66 -1.02 -12.10
CA THR A 19 -2.67 -0.55 -13.08
C THR A 19 -2.34 0.93 -12.90
N LYS A 20 -3.35 1.75 -12.69
CA LYS A 20 -3.19 3.20 -12.52
C LYS A 20 -2.36 3.55 -11.28
N ILE A 21 -2.65 2.91 -10.15
CA ILE A 21 -1.89 3.08 -8.92
C ILE A 21 -0.44 2.61 -9.11
N ASN A 22 -0.24 1.45 -9.73
CA ASN A 22 1.08 0.92 -10.00
C ASN A 22 1.90 1.84 -10.90
N PHE A 23 1.27 2.44 -11.92
CA PHE A 23 1.96 3.40 -12.78
C PHE A 23 2.38 4.67 -12.04
N ALA A 24 1.53 5.19 -11.15
CA ALA A 24 1.90 6.32 -10.30
C ALA A 24 3.04 5.97 -9.34
N ASN A 25 3.02 4.77 -8.76
CA ASN A 25 4.10 4.27 -7.90
C ASN A 25 5.41 4.08 -8.67
N PHE A 26 5.36 3.52 -9.87
CA PHE A 26 6.53 3.42 -10.74
C PHE A 26 7.18 4.80 -11.01
N LEU A 27 6.37 5.81 -11.31
CA LEU A 27 6.88 7.17 -11.50
C LEU A 27 7.51 7.72 -10.21
N GLY A 28 6.92 7.47 -9.04
CA GLY A 28 7.49 7.87 -7.76
C GLY A 28 8.84 7.18 -7.48
N GLU A 29 8.95 5.87 -7.73
CA GLU A 29 10.22 5.15 -7.63
C GLU A 29 11.28 5.71 -8.56
N LEU A 30 10.90 6.00 -9.81
CA LEU A 30 11.79 6.59 -10.81
C LEU A 30 12.31 7.96 -10.34
N MET A 31 11.42 8.83 -9.84
CA MET A 31 11.78 10.15 -9.31
C MET A 31 12.74 10.05 -8.11
N LEU A 32 12.49 9.11 -7.20
CA LEU A 32 13.40 8.84 -6.07
C LEU A 32 14.79 8.41 -6.57
N ASN A 33 14.86 7.48 -7.53
CA ASN A 33 16.11 6.99 -8.07
C ASN A 33 16.87 8.04 -8.89
N CYS A 34 16.17 8.97 -9.52
CA CYS A 34 16.76 10.10 -10.26
C CYS A 34 17.16 11.27 -9.35
N GLY A 35 16.89 11.22 -8.05
CA GLY A 35 17.21 12.30 -7.11
C GLY A 35 16.31 13.54 -7.25
N THR A 36 15.10 13.37 -7.78
CA THR A 36 14.12 14.45 -8.02
C THR A 36 12.81 14.21 -7.26
N SER A 37 12.89 13.51 -6.13
CA SER A 37 11.72 13.10 -5.34
C SER A 37 10.82 14.25 -4.91
N ASP A 38 11.37 15.42 -4.67
CA ASP A 38 10.63 16.63 -4.25
C ASP A 38 9.63 17.10 -5.32
N GLU A 39 9.83 16.73 -6.58
CA GLU A 39 8.97 17.07 -7.71
C GLU A 39 7.94 15.99 -8.03
N THR A 40 7.96 14.84 -7.35
CA THR A 40 7.06 13.70 -7.64
C THR A 40 5.59 14.11 -7.61
N LYS A 41 5.18 14.85 -6.59
CA LYS A 41 3.80 15.34 -6.47
C LYS A 41 3.42 16.27 -7.62
N LEU A 42 4.31 17.17 -8.01
CA LEU A 42 4.08 18.08 -9.14
C LEU A 42 3.93 17.31 -10.45
N LEU A 43 4.79 16.33 -10.70
CA LEU A 43 4.74 15.50 -11.90
C LEU A 43 3.40 14.74 -11.99
N LEU A 44 3.02 14.03 -10.92
CA LEU A 44 1.78 13.25 -10.91
C LEU A 44 0.54 14.15 -11.03
N THR A 45 0.50 15.28 -10.34
CA THR A 45 -0.59 16.25 -10.46
C THR A 45 -0.67 16.82 -11.88
N SER A 46 0.46 17.14 -12.50
CA SER A 46 0.49 17.69 -13.87
C SER A 46 -0.04 16.68 -14.89
N LEU A 47 0.32 15.41 -14.77
CA LEU A 47 -0.25 14.34 -15.59
C LEU A 47 -1.76 14.16 -15.32
N GLY A 48 -2.16 14.23 -14.07
CA GLY A 48 -3.57 14.07 -13.65
C GLY A 48 -4.50 15.18 -14.11
N TYR A 49 -3.99 16.34 -14.54
CA TYR A 49 -4.80 17.41 -15.17
C TYR A 49 -5.40 16.99 -16.51
N ASP A 50 -4.79 16.05 -17.21
CA ASP A 50 -5.39 15.50 -18.42
C ASP A 50 -6.58 14.62 -18.02
N LYS A 51 -7.77 14.95 -18.60
CA LYS A 51 -9.02 14.23 -18.31
C LYS A 51 -8.97 12.74 -18.64
N SER A 52 -8.09 12.33 -19.57
CA SER A 52 -7.89 10.93 -19.93
C SER A 52 -7.12 10.15 -18.85
N ILE A 53 -6.34 10.85 -18.03
CA ILE A 53 -5.57 10.28 -16.93
C ILE A 53 -6.31 10.45 -15.61
N SER A 54 -6.76 11.68 -15.28
CA SER A 54 -7.37 12.08 -14.01
C SER A 54 -6.41 11.90 -12.79
N ASP A 55 -6.53 12.74 -11.80
CA ASP A 55 -5.74 12.71 -10.56
C ASP A 55 -6.28 11.72 -9.51
N ASP A 56 -7.52 11.22 -9.68
CA ASP A 56 -8.09 10.25 -8.75
C ASP A 56 -7.24 8.97 -8.70
N LYS A 57 -6.78 8.63 -7.49
CA LYS A 57 -5.89 7.47 -7.23
C LYS A 57 -4.58 7.47 -8.03
N PHE A 58 -4.09 8.64 -8.39
CA PHE A 58 -2.85 8.82 -9.14
C PHE A 58 -1.79 9.51 -8.28
N ASN A 59 -1.44 8.85 -7.16
CA ASN A 59 -0.47 9.35 -6.18
C ASN A 59 0.57 8.29 -5.89
N PHE A 60 1.79 8.72 -5.58
CA PHE A 60 2.83 7.85 -5.04
C PHE A 60 2.48 7.45 -3.61
N GLY A 61 2.60 6.16 -3.29
CA GLY A 61 2.20 5.64 -1.98
C GLY A 61 2.60 4.18 -1.75
N PHE A 62 1.89 3.50 -0.85
CA PHE A 62 2.24 2.16 -0.37
C PHE A 62 1.89 0.99 -1.30
N GLY A 63 1.26 1.24 -2.40
CA GLY A 63 0.76 0.20 -3.28
C GLY A 63 -0.72 -0.12 -3.09
N VAL A 64 -1.18 -1.11 -3.81
CA VAL A 64 -2.58 -1.53 -3.85
C VAL A 64 -2.84 -2.56 -2.75
N GLY A 65 -3.93 -2.35 -2.02
CA GLY A 65 -4.39 -3.26 -0.97
C GLY A 65 -5.90 -3.24 -0.80
N GLY A 66 -6.36 -3.89 0.25
CA GLY A 66 -7.77 -3.99 0.59
C GLY A 66 -8.46 -5.21 0.00
N PRO A 67 -9.71 -5.46 0.43
CA PRO A 67 -10.40 -6.71 0.13
C PRO A 67 -10.86 -6.86 -1.33
N TRP A 68 -10.91 -5.76 -2.10
CA TRP A 68 -11.56 -5.77 -3.42
C TRP A 68 -10.57 -5.68 -4.58
N VAL A 69 -9.76 -4.61 -4.66
CA VAL A 69 -8.95 -4.33 -5.85
C VAL A 69 -7.96 -5.45 -6.18
N PRO A 70 -7.15 -5.96 -5.24
CA PRO A 70 -6.24 -7.06 -5.53
C PRO A 70 -6.99 -8.34 -5.91
N THR A 71 -8.04 -8.69 -5.15
CA THR A 71 -8.82 -9.91 -5.39
C THR A 71 -9.48 -9.89 -6.76
N GLU A 72 -10.13 -8.79 -7.13
CA GLU A 72 -10.82 -8.65 -8.41
C GLU A 72 -9.84 -8.62 -9.59
N ASN A 73 -8.65 -8.04 -9.40
CA ASN A 73 -7.56 -8.11 -10.40
C ASN A 73 -7.13 -9.57 -10.65
N ARG A 74 -6.89 -10.36 -9.58
CA ARG A 74 -6.56 -11.79 -9.70
C ARG A 74 -7.66 -12.60 -10.37
N VAL A 75 -8.93 -12.33 -10.02
CA VAL A 75 -10.09 -12.99 -10.64
C VAL A 75 -10.17 -12.66 -12.13
N LEU A 76 -9.90 -11.40 -12.54
CA LEU A 76 -9.87 -11.04 -13.96
C LEU A 76 -8.80 -11.84 -14.71
N GLY A 77 -7.62 -12.01 -14.14
CA GLY A 77 -6.55 -12.84 -14.69
C GLY A 77 -6.99 -14.29 -14.88
N GLN A 78 -7.66 -14.87 -13.86
CA GLN A 78 -8.18 -16.24 -13.94
C GLN A 78 -9.26 -16.37 -15.00
N VAL A 79 -10.22 -15.45 -15.06
CA VAL A 79 -11.29 -15.44 -16.08
C VAL A 79 -10.69 -15.35 -17.48
N SER A 80 -9.62 -14.57 -17.68
CA SER A 80 -8.92 -14.49 -18.95
C SER A 80 -8.30 -15.83 -19.36
N ASN A 81 -7.61 -16.48 -18.43
CA ASN A 81 -7.00 -17.80 -18.66
C ASN A 81 -8.06 -18.87 -19.00
N ASP A 82 -9.17 -18.91 -18.25
CA ASP A 82 -10.27 -19.86 -18.48
C ASP A 82 -10.90 -19.68 -19.86
N ASN A 83 -10.88 -18.46 -20.39
CA ASN A 83 -11.34 -18.14 -21.76
C ASN A 83 -10.22 -18.20 -22.82
N LYS A 84 -9.02 -18.66 -22.46
CA LYS A 84 -7.85 -18.79 -23.34
C LYS A 84 -7.45 -17.46 -24.00
N LEU A 85 -7.55 -16.36 -23.23
CA LEU A 85 -7.12 -15.03 -23.65
C LEU A 85 -5.72 -14.77 -23.09
N GLU A 86 -4.81 -14.32 -23.93
CA GLU A 86 -3.46 -13.95 -23.55
C GLU A 86 -3.45 -12.52 -23.00
N PHE A 87 -3.97 -12.34 -21.78
CA PHE A 87 -4.04 -11.05 -21.09
C PHE A 87 -3.20 -11.07 -19.81
N VAL A 88 -1.99 -10.56 -19.88
CA VAL A 88 -0.98 -10.64 -18.80
C VAL A 88 -1.07 -9.54 -17.77
N LEU A 89 -1.81 -8.45 -18.04
CA LEU A 89 -1.82 -7.25 -17.20
C LEU A 89 -2.16 -7.53 -15.73
N PRO A 90 -3.15 -8.35 -15.37
CA PRO A 90 -3.44 -8.65 -13.97
C PRO A 90 -2.26 -9.29 -13.23
N PHE A 91 -1.47 -10.12 -13.87
CA PHE A 91 -0.29 -10.78 -13.30
C PHE A 91 0.86 -9.78 -13.12
N VAL A 92 1.09 -8.93 -14.12
CA VAL A 92 2.08 -7.84 -14.05
C VAL A 92 1.73 -6.86 -12.94
N ASN A 93 0.46 -6.58 -12.71
CA ASN A 93 0.01 -5.74 -11.60
C ASN A 93 0.39 -6.32 -10.24
N GLU A 94 0.18 -7.63 -10.01
CA GLU A 94 0.55 -8.29 -8.77
C GLU A 94 2.08 -8.27 -8.58
N ASP A 95 2.83 -8.65 -9.61
CA ASP A 95 4.30 -8.67 -9.57
C ASP A 95 4.89 -7.28 -9.28
N PHE A 96 4.36 -6.25 -9.93
CA PHE A 96 4.79 -4.87 -9.67
C PHE A 96 4.48 -4.47 -8.23
N ASN A 97 3.27 -4.74 -7.74
CA ASN A 97 2.87 -4.38 -6.38
C ASN A 97 3.77 -5.03 -5.32
N LEU A 98 4.15 -6.29 -5.51
CA LEU A 98 5.12 -6.99 -4.66
C LEU A 98 6.51 -6.34 -4.71
N ASN A 99 7.00 -6.03 -5.91
CA ASN A 99 8.31 -5.38 -6.08
C ASN A 99 8.32 -3.97 -5.47
N HIS A 100 7.23 -3.23 -5.62
CA HIS A 100 7.04 -1.92 -5.01
C HIS A 100 7.09 -1.99 -3.48
N HIS A 101 6.44 -2.98 -2.87
CA HIS A 101 6.55 -3.21 -1.43
C HIS A 101 8.01 -3.41 -0.98
N GLN A 102 8.79 -4.22 -1.71
CA GLN A 102 10.21 -4.42 -1.41
C GLN A 102 11.04 -3.16 -1.63
N PHE A 103 10.72 -2.37 -2.64
CA PHE A 103 11.35 -1.07 -2.88
C PHE A 103 11.14 -0.12 -1.69
N ILE A 104 9.89 0.04 -1.23
CA ILE A 104 9.55 0.87 -0.07
C ILE A 104 10.28 0.39 1.18
N LYS A 105 10.22 -0.92 1.46
CA LYS A 105 10.90 -1.54 2.59
C LYS A 105 12.39 -1.18 2.59
N LYS A 106 13.08 -1.42 1.48
CA LYS A 106 14.49 -1.12 1.31
C LYS A 106 14.80 0.36 1.47
N HIS A 107 13.95 1.23 0.92
CA HIS A 107 14.11 2.69 1.05
C HIS A 107 14.14 3.11 2.53
N PHE A 108 13.16 2.70 3.34
CA PHE A 108 13.12 3.06 4.74
C PHE A 108 14.21 2.40 5.59
N ILE A 109 14.60 1.16 5.29
CA ILE A 109 15.75 0.50 5.94
C ILE A 109 17.03 1.30 5.70
N ASN A 110 17.26 1.81 4.51
CA ASN A 110 18.44 2.64 4.19
C ASN A 110 18.44 3.97 4.95
N LEU A 111 17.29 4.51 5.32
CA LEU A 111 17.18 5.72 6.15
C LEU A 111 17.49 5.47 7.63
N ASN A 112 17.42 4.22 8.09
CA ASN A 112 17.64 3.85 9.50
C ASN A 112 18.36 2.50 9.63
N PRO A 113 19.57 2.38 9.06
CA PRO A 113 20.28 1.09 9.01
C PRO A 113 20.65 0.55 10.40
N ASP A 114 20.91 1.43 11.35
CA ASP A 114 21.34 1.07 12.72
C ASP A 114 20.16 0.71 13.65
N LYS A 115 18.92 0.80 13.18
CA LYS A 115 17.69 0.50 13.94
C LYS A 115 17.53 1.31 15.23
N THR A 116 18.17 2.48 15.30
CA THR A 116 18.21 3.30 16.53
C THR A 116 16.95 4.13 16.74
N ILE A 117 16.21 4.40 15.68
CA ILE A 117 15.03 5.26 15.68
C ILE A 117 13.80 4.41 15.31
N PRO A 118 12.68 4.51 16.03
CA PRO A 118 11.47 3.77 15.68
C PRO A 118 10.88 4.27 14.35
N PHE A 119 10.31 3.36 13.56
CA PHE A 119 9.44 3.72 12.45
C PHE A 119 8.06 4.08 12.97
N VAL A 120 7.44 5.13 12.42
CA VAL A 120 6.12 5.63 12.83
C VAL A 120 5.13 5.49 11.68
N PHE A 121 4.03 4.79 11.92
CA PHE A 121 2.93 4.64 10.98
C PHE A 121 1.70 5.41 11.46
N ASN A 122 1.17 6.30 10.62
CA ASN A 122 -0.13 6.94 10.83
C ASN A 122 -1.22 6.06 10.20
N GLY A 123 -1.81 5.19 11.02
CA GLY A 123 -2.74 4.18 10.56
C GLY A 123 -2.06 3.00 9.86
N ILE A 124 -2.65 1.82 10.00
CA ILE A 124 -2.20 0.58 9.35
C ILE A 124 -3.28 -0.09 8.50
N GLY A 125 -4.40 0.59 8.30
CA GLY A 125 -5.43 0.15 7.36
C GLY A 125 -4.98 0.28 5.90
N TYR A 126 -5.63 -0.47 5.01
CA TYR A 126 -5.29 -0.46 3.58
C TYR A 126 -5.54 0.88 2.87
N LYS A 127 -6.33 1.75 3.47
CA LYS A 127 -6.57 3.13 3.05
C LYS A 127 -6.70 4.04 4.26
N GLU A 128 -6.62 5.34 4.04
CA GLU A 128 -6.80 6.34 5.10
C GLU A 128 -8.14 6.17 5.81
N MET A 129 -8.14 6.39 7.12
CA MET A 129 -9.30 6.26 8.02
C MET A 129 -9.99 4.88 7.99
N SER A 130 -9.35 3.86 7.43
CA SER A 130 -9.86 2.49 7.46
C SER A 130 -9.24 1.70 8.59
N ILE A 131 -10.07 1.01 9.35
CA ILE A 131 -9.63 0.02 10.34
C ILE A 131 -9.42 -1.37 9.72
N ASP A 132 -9.71 -1.53 8.43
CA ASP A 132 -9.55 -2.79 7.72
C ASP A 132 -8.09 -2.95 7.25
N ILE A 133 -7.47 -4.03 7.67
CA ILE A 133 -6.08 -4.40 7.38
C ILE A 133 -5.96 -5.49 6.31
N THR A 134 -7.07 -5.89 5.69
CA THR A 134 -7.06 -6.91 4.63
C THR A 134 -6.13 -6.49 3.51
N GLU A 135 -5.11 -7.29 3.25
CA GLU A 135 -4.07 -7.02 2.25
C GLU A 135 -3.53 -5.56 2.35
N SER A 136 -3.35 -5.04 3.58
CA SER A 136 -2.84 -3.68 3.77
C SER A 136 -1.33 -3.63 3.58
N PRO A 137 -0.82 -2.87 2.59
CA PRO A 137 0.62 -2.72 2.40
C PRO A 137 1.33 -2.08 3.60
N LYS A 138 0.66 -1.19 4.33
CA LYS A 138 1.19 -0.60 5.57
C LYS A 138 1.35 -1.65 6.66
N PHE A 139 0.35 -2.52 6.82
CA PHE A 139 0.39 -3.57 7.82
C PHE A 139 1.47 -4.61 7.51
N GLU A 140 1.65 -4.96 6.24
CA GLU A 140 2.73 -5.84 5.79
C GLU A 140 4.11 -5.24 6.09
N LEU A 141 4.32 -3.94 5.83
CA LEU A 141 5.57 -3.24 6.18
C LEU A 141 5.82 -3.22 7.69
N VAL A 142 4.80 -2.98 8.51
CA VAL A 142 4.90 -3.06 9.97
C VAL A 142 5.39 -4.46 10.38
N SER A 143 4.78 -5.51 9.84
CA SER A 143 5.15 -6.89 10.13
C SER A 143 6.60 -7.19 9.70
N ASP A 144 7.00 -6.71 8.54
CA ASP A 144 8.35 -6.87 8.01
C ASP A 144 9.40 -6.16 8.88
N PHE A 145 9.16 -4.91 9.24
CA PHE A 145 10.09 -4.16 10.10
C PHE A 145 10.24 -4.79 11.48
N LEU A 146 9.14 -5.26 12.08
CA LEU A 146 9.18 -5.96 13.37
C LEU A 146 9.97 -7.26 13.28
N LYS A 147 9.76 -8.08 12.24
CA LYS A 147 10.51 -9.32 12.00
C LYS A 147 12.01 -9.06 11.81
N GLU A 148 12.35 -7.94 11.18
CA GLU A 148 13.76 -7.53 11.03
C GLU A 148 14.35 -6.88 12.28
N GLY A 149 13.56 -6.73 13.33
CA GLY A 149 14.03 -6.28 14.63
C GLY A 149 13.97 -4.76 14.84
N TYR A 150 13.30 -4.02 13.97
CA TYR A 150 13.02 -2.59 14.18
C TYR A 150 11.97 -2.37 15.27
N THR A 151 12.02 -1.21 15.92
CA THR A 151 10.93 -0.73 16.76
C THR A 151 9.92 0.00 15.88
N VAL A 152 8.63 -0.29 16.05
CA VAL A 152 7.54 0.32 15.28
C VAL A 152 6.53 0.98 16.22
N TYR A 153 6.18 2.22 15.91
CA TYR A 153 5.14 2.99 16.58
C TYR A 153 3.95 3.13 15.64
N ILE A 154 2.76 2.80 16.13
CA ILE A 154 1.52 2.83 15.36
C ILE A 154 0.58 3.84 16.00
N VAL A 155 0.21 4.87 15.26
CA VAL A 155 -0.75 5.90 15.68
C VAL A 155 -2.13 5.53 15.11
N GLU A 156 -3.05 5.14 15.98
CA GLU A 156 -4.38 4.63 15.60
C GLU A 156 -5.49 5.09 16.54
N SER A 157 -6.74 4.89 16.12
CA SER A 157 -7.91 5.13 16.95
C SER A 157 -7.96 4.15 18.13
N ASP A 158 -8.51 4.60 19.26
CA ASP A 158 -8.71 3.76 20.45
C ASP A 158 -9.57 2.52 20.14
N GLU A 159 -10.57 2.66 19.27
CA GLU A 159 -11.43 1.56 18.84
C GLU A 159 -10.65 0.48 18.10
N PHE A 160 -9.78 0.89 17.16
CA PHE A 160 -8.90 -0.04 16.46
C PHE A 160 -8.01 -0.80 17.43
N ILE A 161 -7.34 -0.08 18.34
CA ILE A 161 -6.38 -0.68 19.28
C ILE A 161 -7.06 -1.68 20.20
N ARG A 162 -8.29 -1.42 20.67
CA ARG A 162 -8.99 -2.30 21.63
C ARG A 162 -9.58 -3.56 21.01
N ASN A 163 -10.03 -3.50 19.76
CA ASN A 163 -10.94 -4.50 19.21
C ASN A 163 -10.32 -5.45 18.18
N LYS A 164 -9.11 -5.23 17.69
CA LYS A 164 -8.53 -6.09 16.66
C LYS A 164 -7.70 -7.23 17.26
N LYS A 165 -8.04 -8.48 16.90
CA LYS A 165 -7.29 -9.68 17.26
C LYS A 165 -5.84 -9.57 16.83
N VAL A 166 -5.59 -9.10 15.63
CA VAL A 166 -4.25 -8.89 15.04
C VAL A 166 -3.39 -7.93 15.86
N VAL A 167 -3.98 -6.85 16.42
CA VAL A 167 -3.24 -5.93 17.31
C VAL A 167 -2.75 -6.67 18.54
N LYS A 168 -3.58 -7.55 19.09
CA LYS A 168 -3.21 -8.38 20.26
C LYS A 168 -2.11 -9.38 19.91
N GLU A 169 -2.17 -9.97 18.72
CA GLU A 169 -1.13 -10.87 18.20
C GLU A 169 0.19 -10.13 18.00
N LEU A 170 0.18 -8.94 17.36
CA LEU A 170 1.39 -8.11 17.22
C LEU A 170 2.01 -7.74 18.57
N ILE A 171 1.18 -7.36 19.55
CA ILE A 171 1.67 -7.06 20.90
C ILE A 171 2.25 -8.31 21.56
N PHE A 172 1.61 -9.46 21.39
CA PHE A 172 2.09 -10.70 21.97
C PHE A 172 3.43 -11.15 21.38
N ASP A 173 3.56 -11.09 20.05
CA ASP A 173 4.76 -11.56 19.34
C ASP A 173 5.94 -10.56 19.41
N PHE A 174 5.65 -9.25 19.53
CA PHE A 174 6.64 -8.18 19.41
C PHE A 174 6.50 -7.12 20.52
N ASN A 175 6.12 -7.51 21.74
CA ASN A 175 5.78 -6.61 22.85
C ASN A 175 6.81 -5.48 23.10
N ASP A 176 8.10 -5.80 23.04
CA ASP A 176 9.17 -4.85 23.31
C ASP A 176 9.45 -3.89 22.14
N LYS A 177 8.91 -4.19 20.95
CA LYS A 177 9.22 -3.49 19.70
C LYS A 177 8.05 -2.79 19.06
N VAL A 178 6.81 -3.08 19.46
CA VAL A 178 5.62 -2.40 18.96
C VAL A 178 4.97 -1.55 20.05
N LYS A 179 4.65 -0.28 19.73
CA LYS A 179 3.90 0.60 20.62
C LYS A 179 2.77 1.28 19.88
N PHE A 180 1.61 1.35 20.54
CA PHE A 180 0.43 2.01 20.02
C PHE A 180 0.24 3.37 20.67
N PHE A 181 -0.06 4.37 19.87
CA PHE A 181 -0.34 5.73 20.27
C PHE A 181 -1.72 6.14 19.79
N LYS A 182 -2.39 7.00 20.56
CA LYS A 182 -3.70 7.55 20.18
C LYS A 182 -3.58 8.46 18.98
N GLN A 183 -4.61 8.46 18.15
CA GLN A 183 -4.74 9.41 17.05
C GLN A 183 -4.58 10.85 17.56
N GLY A 184 -3.81 11.66 16.81
CA GLY A 184 -3.45 13.03 17.23
C GLY A 184 -2.17 13.14 18.04
N THR A 185 -1.50 12.03 18.39
CA THR A 185 -0.15 12.07 18.97
C THR A 185 0.91 12.04 17.87
N SER A 186 2.07 12.65 18.15
CA SER A 186 3.21 12.70 17.24
C SER A 186 4.46 12.13 17.95
N PRO A 187 4.60 10.80 18.04
CA PRO A 187 5.77 10.18 18.63
C PRO A 187 7.02 10.49 17.80
N LYS A 188 8.17 10.60 18.47
CA LYS A 188 9.46 10.81 17.79
C LYS A 188 9.86 9.54 17.04
N GLY A 189 10.22 9.68 15.77
CA GLY A 189 10.61 8.57 14.91
C GLY A 189 10.73 8.94 13.43
N VAL A 190 11.04 7.96 12.60
CA VAL A 190 11.01 8.08 11.14
C VAL A 190 9.58 7.77 10.67
N TYR A 191 8.89 8.77 10.17
CA TYR A 191 7.53 8.60 9.66
C TYR A 191 7.57 7.89 8.30
N VAL A 192 6.84 6.77 8.23
CA VAL A 192 6.69 5.96 7.02
C VAL A 192 5.50 6.50 6.24
N ASN A 193 5.77 7.44 5.33
CA ASN A 193 4.79 8.11 4.46
C ASN A 193 5.46 8.61 3.17
N PHE A 194 4.63 8.91 2.17
CA PHE A 194 5.01 9.49 0.89
C PHE A 194 4.16 10.70 0.56
#